data_065ad06a13d703f25919a8a81104bb9d
#
_entry.id   065ad06a13d703f25919a8a81104bb9d
#
_cell.length_a   1.000
_cell.length_b   1.000
_cell.length_c   1.000
_cell.angle_alpha   90.00
_cell.angle_beta   90.00
_cell.angle_gamma   90.00
#
_symmetry.space_group_name_H-M   'P 1'
#
loop_
_entity.id
_entity.type
_entity.pdbx_description
1 polymer ?
#
loop_
_entity_poly.entity_id
_entity_poly.type
_entity_poly.pdbx_seq_one_letter_code
_entity_poly.pdbx_strand_id
1 'polypeptide(L)' 'MCSSDLEEEALYALLQEKKEALPEALAMALGIPPERVLSLLTLLELKGLARALPGGRYGPG' A
#
# COMPACT_ATOMS: atom_id res chain seq x y z
N MET A 1 -4.20 5.22 -19.88
CA MET A 1 -4.23 4.45 -18.65
C MET A 1 -2.94 4.62 -17.87
N CYS A 2 -3.05 4.93 -16.57
CA CYS A 2 -1.89 5.14 -15.73
C CYS A 2 -1.42 3.84 -15.10
N SER A 3 -0.11 3.59 -15.14
CA SER A 3 0.45 2.42 -14.48
C SER A 3 0.26 2.48 -12.96
N SER A 4 0.08 3.68 -12.41
CA SER A 4 -0.15 3.82 -10.97
C SER A 4 -1.46 3.20 -10.52
N ASP A 5 -2.46 3.13 -11.40
CA ASP A 5 -3.73 2.47 -11.07
C ASP A 5 -3.52 0.98 -10.82
N LEU A 6 -2.70 0.34 -11.65
CA LEU A 6 -2.39 -1.07 -11.48
C LEU A 6 -1.60 -1.32 -10.21
N GLU A 7 -0.64 -0.46 -9.92
CA GLU A 7 0.14 -0.57 -8.71
C GLU A 7 -0.72 -0.35 -7.47
N GLU A 8 -1.64 0.61 -7.55
CA GLU A 8 -2.56 0.90 -6.46
C GLU A 8 -3.45 -0.30 -6.17
N GLU A 9 -4.01 -0.91 -7.20
CA GLU A 9 -4.84 -2.10 -7.05
C GLU A 9 -4.06 -3.26 -6.47
N ALA A 10 -2.85 -3.48 -6.96
CA ALA A 10 -2.00 -4.56 -6.47
C ALA A 10 -1.66 -4.35 -5.00
N LEU A 11 -1.37 -3.11 -4.63
CA LEU A 11 -1.06 -2.77 -3.24
C LEU A 11 -2.27 -3.00 -2.35
N TYR A 12 -3.44 -2.59 -2.79
CA TYR A 12 -4.67 -2.77 -2.01
C TYR A 12 -4.96 -4.26 -1.81
N ALA A 13 -4.84 -5.05 -2.85
CA ALA A 13 -5.05 -6.49 -2.76
C ALA A 13 -4.06 -7.12 -1.79
N LEU A 14 -2.81 -6.67 -1.83
CA LEU A 14 -1.77 -7.17 -0.93
C LEU A 14 -2.07 -6.81 0.52
N LEU A 15 -2.57 -5.60 0.75
CA LEU A 15 -2.97 -5.18 2.09
C LEU A 15 -4.10 -6.03 2.63
N GLN A 16 -5.08 -6.34 1.79
CA GLN A 16 -6.19 -7.19 2.21
C GLN A 16 -5.74 -8.59 2.55
N GLU A 17 -4.79 -9.10 1.79
CA GLU A 17 -4.26 -10.44 2.00
C GLU A 17 -3.44 -10.52 3.28
N LYS A 18 -2.58 -9.55 3.49
CA LYS A 18 -1.68 -9.55 4.65
C LYS A 18 -2.30 -8.93 5.89
N LYS A 19 -3.36 -8.16 5.74
CA LYS A 19 -4.08 -7.44 6.78
C LYS A 19 -3.27 -6.31 7.40
N GLU A 20 -1.98 -6.49 7.59
CA GLU A 20 -1.10 -5.40 7.99
C GLU A 20 0.30 -5.72 7.50
N ALA A 21 1.02 -4.71 7.07
CA ALA A 21 2.36 -4.90 6.54
C ALA A 21 3.13 -3.58 6.61
N LEU A 22 4.44 -3.71 6.64
CA LEU A 22 5.31 -2.54 6.58
C LEU A 22 5.45 -2.09 5.13
N PRO A 23 5.63 -0.77 4.90
CA PRO A 23 5.82 -0.28 3.54
C PRO A 23 6.99 -0.95 2.83
N GLU A 24 8.06 -1.26 3.55
CA GLU A 24 9.21 -1.94 2.99
C GLU A 24 8.85 -3.33 2.46
N ALA A 25 8.06 -4.06 3.23
CA ALA A 25 7.62 -5.39 2.81
C ALA A 25 6.75 -5.31 1.57
N LEU A 26 5.87 -4.32 1.51
CA LEU A 26 5.01 -4.11 0.36
C LEU A 26 5.84 -3.73 -0.87
N ALA A 27 6.86 -2.89 -0.68
CA ALA A 27 7.73 -2.49 -1.77
C ALA A 27 8.45 -3.70 -2.36
N MET A 28 8.96 -4.57 -1.51
CA MET A 28 9.63 -5.77 -1.96
C MET A 28 8.68 -6.71 -2.70
N ALA A 29 7.49 -6.86 -2.16
CA ALA A 29 6.49 -7.75 -2.78
C ALA A 29 6.06 -7.24 -4.16
N LEU A 30 5.97 -5.93 -4.33
CA LEU A 30 5.56 -5.33 -5.59
C LEU A 30 6.72 -5.03 -6.53
N GLY A 31 7.94 -5.06 -6.02
CA GLY A 31 9.12 -4.74 -6.83
C GLY A 31 9.24 -3.27 -7.17
N ILE A 32 8.77 -2.40 -6.29
CA ILE A 32 8.82 -0.96 -6.47
C ILE A 32 9.52 -0.29 -5.28
N PRO A 33 10.01 0.93 -5.43
CA PRO A 33 10.69 1.62 -4.31
C PRO A 33 9.73 1.91 -3.15
N PRO A 34 10.26 1.94 -1.92
CA PRO A 34 9.42 2.26 -0.75
C PRO A 34 8.74 3.62 -0.82
N GLU A 35 9.40 4.61 -1.39
CA GLU A 35 8.80 5.94 -1.55
C GLU A 35 7.57 5.89 -2.43
N ARG A 36 7.58 5.02 -3.43
CA ARG A 36 6.42 4.82 -4.29
C ARG A 36 5.28 4.19 -3.52
N VAL A 37 5.61 3.20 -2.71
CA VAL A 37 4.62 2.54 -1.85
C VAL A 37 3.97 3.55 -0.91
N LEU A 38 4.77 4.42 -0.30
CA LEU A 38 4.25 5.45 0.60
C LEU A 38 3.29 6.39 -0.11
N SER A 39 3.62 6.79 -1.33
CA SER A 39 2.73 7.64 -2.12
C SER A 39 1.42 6.94 -2.40
N LEU A 40 1.47 5.67 -2.79
CA LEU A 40 0.28 4.88 -3.06
C LEU A 40 -0.55 4.68 -1.81
N LEU A 41 0.10 4.42 -0.69
CA LEU A 41 -0.58 4.26 0.59
C LEU A 41 -1.31 5.54 0.98
N THR A 42 -0.69 6.70 0.75
CA THR A 42 -1.33 7.97 1.02
C THR A 42 -2.61 8.12 0.19
N LEU A 43 -2.55 7.77 -1.08
CA LEU A 43 -3.73 7.81 -1.93
C LEU A 43 -4.82 6.88 -1.44
N LEU A 44 -4.44 5.68 -1.04
CA LEU A 44 -5.41 4.71 -0.52
C LEU A 44 -6.03 5.20 0.79
N GLU A 45 -5.24 5.84 1.63
CA GLU A 45 -5.76 6.42 2.87
C GLU A 45 -6.80 7.50 2.58
N LEU A 46 -6.54 8.35 1.61
CA LEU A 46 -7.48 9.39 1.22
C LEU A 46 -8.79 8.81 0.70
N LYS A 47 -8.72 7.66 0.07
CA LYS A 47 -9.90 6.97 -0.44
C LYS A 47 -10.58 6.12 0.63
N GLY A 48 -9.99 5.99 1.80
CA GLY A 48 -10.52 5.16 2.86
C GLY A 48 -10.26 3.67 2.66
N LEU A 49 -9.31 3.34 1.79
CA LEU A 49 -9.00 1.95 1.48
C LEU A 49 -7.78 1.43 2.24
N ALA A 50 -7.06 2.32 2.89
CA ALA A 50 -5.92 1.91 3.72
C ALA A 50 -5.86 2.81 4.95
N ARG A 51 -5.17 2.35 5.96
CA ARG A 51 -5.02 3.10 7.21
C ARG A 51 -3.64 2.85 7.80
N ALA A 52 -3.11 3.86 8.44
CA ALA A 52 -1.85 3.74 9.16
C ALA A 52 -2.11 3.09 10.50
N LEU A 53 -1.30 2.11 10.85
CA LEU A 53 -1.41 1.38 12.11
C LEU A 53 -0.22 1.71 13.01
N PRO A 54 -0.36 1.53 14.32
CA PRO A 54 0.75 1.73 15.24
C PRO A 54 1.93 0.83 14.87
N GLY A 55 3.14 1.33 15.03
CA GLY A 55 4.32 0.57 14.71
C GLY A 55 4.80 0.72 13.27
N GLY A 56 4.25 1.69 12.54
CA GLY A 56 4.67 1.94 11.16
C GLY A 56 4.08 1.01 10.13
N ARG A 57 3.08 0.24 10.51
CA ARG A 57 2.41 -0.68 9.60
C ARG A 57 1.21 -0.02 8.94
N TYR A 58 0.77 -0.63 7.86
CA TYR A 58 -0.42 -0.19 7.15
C TYR A 58 -1.34 -1.38 6.91
N GLY A 59 -2.62 -1.12 6.89
CA GLY A 59 -3.61 -2.16 6.64
C GLY A 59 -4.77 -1.65 5.81
N PRO A 60 -5.70 -2.54 5.43
CA PRO A 60 -6.89 -2.13 4.68
C PRO A 60 -7.80 -1.29 5.56
N GLY A 61 -8.35 -0.24 4.99
CA GLY A 61 -9.24 0.68 5.69
C GLY A 61 -10.61 0.15 6.00
#